data_baf3557ff536352f84e81c7d22cae9ea
#
_entry.id   baf3557ff536352f84e81c7d22cae9ea
#
_cell.length_a   1.000
_cell.length_b   1.000
_cell.length_c   1.000
_cell.angle_alpha   90.00
_cell.angle_beta   90.00
_cell.angle_gamma   90.00
#
_symmetry.space_group_name_H-M   'P 1'
#
loop_
_entity.id
_entity.type
_entity.pdbx_description
1 polymer ?
#
loop_
_entity_poly.entity_id
_entity_poly.type
_entity_poly.pdbx_seq_one_letter_code
_entity_poly.pdbx_strand_id
1 'polypeptide(L)'
;MQKGQQTKSAIVDAALGLATQIGIEGLSIGAVAEVMQMSKSGVFAHFGSREELQISVVREYHHRFELEVFYPAMQEPRGLPRLQALFANWMKRTSAEIDSGCLYI
;
A
#
# COMPACT_ATOMS: atom_id res chain seq x y z
N MET A 1 4.93 20.16 -5.81
CA MET A 1 4.90 19.86 -5.65
C MET A 1 5.29 19.44 -5.49
N GLN A 2 5.20 19.44 -4.66
CA GLN A 2 5.71 18.62 -5.60
C GLN A 2 6.87 17.82 -5.13
N LYS A 3 8.01 18.42 -4.81
CA LYS A 3 9.13 17.67 -4.27
C LYS A 3 8.75 17.03 -2.95
N GLY A 4 8.06 17.76 -2.08
CA GLY A 4 7.58 17.21 -0.80
C GLY A 4 6.59 16.09 -1.00
N GLN A 5 5.67 16.23 -1.95
CA GLN A 5 4.68 15.19 -2.25
C GLN A 5 5.33 13.97 -2.87
N GLN A 6 6.31 14.17 -3.73
CA GLN A 6 7.05 13.06 -4.33
C GLN A 6 7.81 12.28 -3.27
N THR A 7 8.43 12.99 -2.33
CA THR A 7 9.14 12.33 -1.24
C THR A 7 8.17 11.56 -0.36
N LYS A 8 7.04 12.16 0.00
CA LYS A 8 6.04 11.50 0.83
C LYS A 8 5.52 10.24 0.14
N SER A 9 5.24 10.33 -1.15
CA SER A 9 4.76 9.19 -1.93
C SER A 9 5.80 8.07 -1.97
N ALA A 10 7.07 8.41 -2.13
CA ALA A 10 8.15 7.43 -2.11
C ALA A 10 8.27 6.75 -0.76
N ILE A 11 8.08 7.50 0.32
CA ILE A 11 8.11 6.95 1.68
C ILE A 11 6.96 5.96 1.87
N VAL A 12 5.76 6.32 1.43
CA VAL A 12 4.59 5.45 1.55
C VAL A 12 4.82 4.16 0.76
N ASP A 13 5.39 4.28 -0.44
CA ASP A 13 5.68 3.10 -1.27
C ASP A 13 6.66 2.16 -0.58
N ALA A 14 7.75 2.70 -0.04
CA ALA A 14 8.74 1.90 0.68
C ALA A 14 8.13 1.30 1.95
N ALA A 15 7.33 2.07 2.67
CA ALA A 15 6.67 1.61 3.88
C ALA A 15 5.69 0.48 3.60
N LEU A 16 4.97 0.58 2.49
CA LEU A 16 4.04 -0.47 2.10
C LEU A 16 4.79 -1.78 1.83
N GLY A 17 5.90 -1.70 1.09
CA GLY A 17 6.72 -2.87 0.84
C GLY A 17 7.23 -3.50 2.13
N LEU A 18 7.67 -2.66 3.07
CA LEU A 18 8.15 -3.15 4.36
C LEU A 18 7.00 -3.78 5.16
N ALA A 19 5.82 -3.16 5.15
CA ALA A 19 4.67 -3.65 5.91
C ALA A 19 4.20 -5.03 5.43
N THR A 20 4.35 -5.33 4.14
CA THR A 20 3.97 -6.65 3.64
C THR A 20 4.90 -7.73 4.16
N GLN A 21 6.09 -7.36 4.62
CA GLN A 21 7.06 -8.32 5.14
C GLN A 21 6.98 -8.46 6.66
N ILE A 22 6.82 -7.34 7.37
CA ILE A 22 6.87 -7.36 8.84
C ILE A 22 5.52 -7.10 9.50
N GLY A 23 4.49 -6.85 8.71
CA GLY A 23 3.16 -6.54 9.25
C GLY A 23 3.02 -5.05 9.54
N ILE A 24 1.76 -4.58 9.50
CA ILE A 24 1.48 -3.16 9.72
C ILE A 24 1.84 -2.73 11.15
N GLU A 25 1.69 -3.61 12.12
CA GLU A 25 2.00 -3.27 13.50
C GLU A 25 3.49 -3.10 13.75
N GLY A 26 4.32 -3.77 12.95
CA GLY A 26 5.78 -3.62 13.05
C GLY A 26 6.31 -2.39 12.36
N LEU A 27 5.46 -1.70 11.61
CA LEU A 27 5.88 -0.55 10.84
C LEU A 27 6.07 0.66 11.77
N SER A 28 7.27 1.22 11.76
CA SER A 28 7.61 2.37 12.59
C SER A 28 8.33 3.42 11.77
N ILE A 29 8.34 4.65 12.30
CA ILE A 29 9.07 5.75 11.66
C ILE A 29 10.55 5.38 11.50
N GLY A 30 11.15 4.78 12.54
CA GLY A 30 12.56 4.41 12.49
C GLY A 30 12.87 3.36 11.46
N ALA A 31 12.01 2.34 11.34
CA ALA A 31 12.21 1.27 10.35
C ALA A 31 12.14 1.80 8.93
N VAL A 32 11.18 2.70 8.67
CA VAL A 32 11.02 3.31 7.35
C VAL A 32 12.18 4.24 7.05
N ALA A 33 12.60 5.02 8.04
CA ALA A 33 13.74 5.92 7.88
C ALA A 33 14.99 5.15 7.47
N GLU A 34 15.20 4.00 8.08
CA GLU A 34 16.35 3.15 7.77
C GLU A 34 16.31 2.68 6.32
N VAL A 35 15.15 2.20 5.88
CA VAL A 35 14.97 1.72 4.50
C VAL A 35 15.21 2.86 3.51
N MET A 36 14.71 4.06 3.83
CA MET A 36 14.82 5.21 2.94
C MET A 36 16.17 5.93 3.05
N GLN A 37 17.00 5.54 4.02
CA GLN A 37 18.26 6.21 4.31
C GLN A 37 18.02 7.67 4.63
N MET A 38 16.99 7.92 5.42
CA MET A 38 16.60 9.26 5.89
C MET A 38 16.70 9.30 7.40
N SER A 39 16.70 10.51 7.95
CA SER A 39 16.60 10.68 9.40
C SER A 39 15.16 10.39 9.84
N LYS A 40 14.99 10.00 11.11
CA LYS A 40 13.66 9.80 11.66
C LYS A 40 12.84 11.09 11.61
N SER A 41 13.48 12.21 11.91
CA SER A 41 12.80 13.51 11.86
C SER A 41 12.37 13.85 10.44
N GLY A 42 13.13 13.45 9.43
CA GLY A 42 12.79 13.68 8.05
C GLY A 42 11.52 12.92 7.66
N VAL A 43 11.42 11.66 8.08
CA VAL A 43 10.21 10.88 7.84
C VAL A 43 9.04 11.41 8.66
N PHE A 44 9.29 11.69 9.95
CA PHE A 44 8.27 12.21 10.85
C PHE A 44 7.65 13.51 10.33
N ALA A 45 8.45 14.35 9.68
CA ALA A 45 7.95 15.63 9.16
C ALA A 45 6.81 15.44 8.13
N HIS A 46 6.77 14.29 7.45
CA HIS A 46 5.73 14.02 6.45
C HIS A 46 4.45 13.46 7.06
N PHE A 47 4.52 12.83 8.22
CA PHE A 47 3.37 12.08 8.76
C PHE A 47 2.90 12.57 10.12
N GLY A 48 3.80 13.05 10.94
CA GLY A 48 3.47 13.59 12.26
C GLY A 48 3.33 12.54 13.36
N SER A 49 3.15 11.29 13.01
CA SER A 49 3.05 10.20 13.98
C SER A 49 3.19 8.86 13.30
N ARG A 50 3.48 7.84 14.09
CA ARG A 50 3.51 6.46 13.61
C ARG A 50 2.15 6.04 13.05
N GLU A 51 1.09 6.43 13.75
CA GLU A 51 -0.27 6.08 13.34
C GLU A 51 -0.63 6.68 11.99
N GLU A 52 -0.23 7.94 11.74
CA GLU A 52 -0.50 8.56 10.45
C GLU A 52 0.27 7.87 9.33
N LEU A 53 1.49 7.43 9.61
CA LEU A 53 2.24 6.64 8.65
C LEU A 53 1.49 5.34 8.32
N GLN A 54 1.04 4.62 9.35
CA GLN A 54 0.32 3.36 9.16
C GLN A 54 -0.98 3.57 8.39
N ILE A 55 -1.73 4.63 8.71
CA ILE A 55 -2.96 4.97 8.00
C ILE A 55 -2.67 5.25 6.53
N SER A 56 -1.61 6.00 6.25
CA SER A 56 -1.24 6.32 4.87
C SER A 56 -0.91 5.07 4.07
N VAL A 57 -0.24 4.11 4.71
CA VAL A 57 0.12 2.84 4.07
C VAL A 57 -1.14 2.03 3.75
N VAL A 58 -2.07 1.94 4.70
CA VAL A 58 -3.32 1.20 4.49
C VAL A 58 -4.14 1.85 3.37
N ARG A 59 -4.21 3.18 3.37
CA ARG A 59 -4.93 3.90 2.30
C ARG A 59 -4.33 3.61 0.93
N GLU A 60 -3.01 3.59 0.83
CA GLU A 60 -2.35 3.29 -0.43
C GLU A 60 -2.60 1.85 -0.86
N TYR A 61 -2.61 0.91 0.09
CA TYR A 61 -2.90 -0.48 -0.21
C TYR A 61 -4.30 -0.64 -0.79
N HIS A 62 -5.29 0.01 -0.16
CA HIS A 62 -6.66 -0.01 -0.64
C HIS A 62 -6.79 0.65 -2.02
N HIS A 63 -6.08 1.74 -2.22
CA HIS A 63 -6.10 2.44 -3.51
C HIS A 63 -5.60 1.52 -4.62
N ARG A 64 -4.52 0.81 -4.38
CA ARG A 64 -3.98 -0.13 -5.36
C ARG A 64 -4.93 -1.29 -5.60
N PHE A 65 -5.60 -1.76 -4.55
CA PHE A 65 -6.62 -2.79 -4.70
C PHE A 65 -7.74 -2.31 -5.62
N GLU A 66 -8.21 -1.10 -5.41
CA GLU A 66 -9.26 -0.55 -6.27
C GLU A 66 -8.82 -0.48 -7.73
N LEU A 67 -7.59 -0.03 -7.96
CA LEU A 67 -7.07 0.12 -9.32
C LEU A 67 -6.86 -1.22 -10.01
N GLU A 68 -6.47 -2.25 -9.27
CA GLU A 68 -6.13 -3.54 -9.87
C GLU A 68 -7.31 -4.51 -9.91
N VAL A 69 -8.22 -4.42 -8.94
CA VAL A 69 -9.29 -5.40 -8.79
C VAL A 69 -10.66 -4.79 -9.10
N PHE A 70 -10.97 -3.68 -8.45
CA PHE A 70 -12.34 -3.15 -8.45
C PHE A 70 -12.67 -2.42 -9.74
N TYR A 71 -11.93 -1.37 -10.07
CA TYR A 71 -12.26 -0.54 -11.22
C TYR A 71 -12.20 -1.29 -12.54
N PRO A 72 -11.21 -2.15 -12.79
CA PRO A 72 -11.24 -2.92 -14.04
C PRO A 72 -12.48 -3.81 -14.15
N ALA A 73 -12.93 -4.41 -13.04
CA ALA A 73 -14.11 -5.24 -13.06
C ALA A 73 -15.38 -4.42 -13.35
N MET A 74 -15.40 -3.16 -12.93
CA MET A 74 -16.56 -2.30 -13.16
C MET A 74 -16.72 -1.93 -14.64
N GLN A 75 -15.72 -2.18 -15.48
CA GLN A 75 -15.82 -1.98 -16.92
C GLN A 75 -16.59 -3.12 -17.60
N GLU A 76 -16.76 -4.25 -16.92
CA GLU A 76 -17.50 -5.38 -17.46
C GLU A 76 -19.01 -5.17 -17.31
N PRO A 77 -19.84 -5.83 -18.12
CA PRO A 77 -21.29 -5.73 -17.98
C PRO A 77 -21.75 -6.17 -16.59
N ARG A 78 -22.84 -5.56 -16.15
CA ARG A 78 -23.40 -5.84 -14.82
C ARG A 78 -23.76 -7.32 -14.66
N GLY A 79 -23.74 -7.78 -13.42
CA GLY A 79 -24.10 -9.14 -13.08
C GLY A 79 -22.90 -10.07 -13.10
N LEU A 80 -23.07 -11.27 -13.65
CA LEU A 80 -22.05 -12.31 -13.60
C LEU A 80 -20.71 -11.91 -14.20
N PRO A 81 -20.65 -11.19 -15.33
CA PRO A 81 -19.35 -10.79 -15.87
C PRO A 81 -18.53 -9.95 -14.88
N ARG A 82 -19.17 -9.02 -14.15
CA ARG A 82 -18.46 -8.24 -13.15
C ARG A 82 -17.99 -9.09 -11.99
N LEU A 83 -18.83 -10.00 -11.53
CA LEU A 83 -18.47 -10.89 -10.44
C LEU A 83 -17.29 -11.76 -10.81
N GLN A 84 -17.31 -12.31 -12.02
CA GLN A 84 -16.20 -13.13 -12.50
C GLN A 84 -14.92 -12.31 -12.63
N ALA A 85 -15.02 -11.07 -13.11
CA ALA A 85 -13.86 -10.20 -13.26
C ALA A 85 -13.27 -9.82 -11.90
N LEU A 86 -14.13 -9.52 -10.93
CA LEU A 86 -13.68 -9.22 -9.56
C LEU A 86 -12.90 -10.40 -8.99
N PHE A 87 -13.46 -11.60 -9.13
CA PHE A 87 -12.83 -12.80 -8.61
C PHE A 87 -11.50 -13.08 -9.30
N ALA A 88 -11.47 -12.99 -10.62
CA ALA A 88 -10.25 -13.26 -11.39
C ALA A 88 -9.15 -12.25 -11.04
N ASN A 89 -9.51 -10.97 -10.96
CA ASN A 89 -8.54 -9.93 -10.63
C ASN A 89 -8.00 -10.10 -9.20
N TRP A 90 -8.89 -10.46 -8.27
CA TRP A 90 -8.50 -10.68 -6.88
C TRP A 90 -7.57 -11.88 -6.77
N MET A 91 -7.88 -12.97 -7.46
CA MET A 91 -7.02 -14.16 -7.43
C MET A 91 -5.66 -13.87 -8.01
N LYS A 92 -5.59 -13.09 -9.07
CA LYS A 92 -4.32 -12.69 -9.66
C LYS A 92 -3.48 -11.89 -8.67
N ARG A 93 -4.11 -10.95 -7.96
CA ARG A 93 -3.42 -10.15 -6.95
C ARG A 93 -2.97 -11.01 -5.77
N THR A 94 -3.83 -11.92 -5.32
CA THR A 94 -3.52 -12.83 -4.21
C THR A 94 -2.32 -13.72 -4.55
N SER A 95 -2.24 -14.20 -5.79
CA SER A 95 -1.10 -15.01 -6.22
C SER A 95 0.20 -14.20 -6.12
N ALA A 96 0.17 -12.94 -6.50
CA ALA A 96 1.34 -12.08 -6.38
C ALA A 96 1.70 -11.84 -4.91
N GLU A 97 0.68 -11.71 -4.05
CA GLU A 97 0.91 -11.46 -2.63
C GLU A 97 1.44 -12.68 -1.87
N ILE A 98 1.17 -13.88 -2.36
CA ILE A 98 1.71 -15.10 -1.75
C ILE A 98 3.24 -15.04 -1.72
N ASP A 99 3.84 -14.54 -2.79
CA ASP A 99 5.29 -14.47 -2.88
C ASP A 99 5.89 -13.30 -2.11
N SER A 100 5.18 -12.17 -2.02
CA SER A 100 5.72 -10.94 -1.44
C SER A 100 5.15 -10.59 -0.07
N GLY A 101 4.15 -11.34 0.39
CA GLY A 101 3.46 -11.05 1.64
C GLY A 101 2.17 -10.28 1.42
N CYS A 102 1.23 -10.46 2.33
CA CYS A 102 -0.07 -9.81 2.29
C CYS A 102 -0.22 -8.89 3.49
N LEU A 103 -0.63 -7.65 3.26
CA LEU A 103 -0.75 -6.67 4.32
C LEU A 103 -1.75 -7.09 5.41
N TYR A 104 -2.79 -7.82 5.02
CA TYR A 104 -3.87 -8.21 5.94
C TYR A 104 -3.56 -9.47 6.75
N ILE A 105 -2.46 -10.12 6.46
CA ILE A 105 -2.01 -11.29 7.22
C ILE A 105 -0.88 -10.92 8.15
#